data_12f06ed11b8d8883a298b1d10dd1a57c
#
_entry.id   12f06ed11b8d8883a298b1d10dd1a57c
#
_cell.length_a   1.000
_cell.length_b   1.000
_cell.length_c   1.000
_cell.angle_alpha   90.00
_cell.angle_beta   90.00
_cell.angle_gamma   90.00
#
_symmetry.space_group_name_H-M   'P 1'
#
loop_
_entity.id
_entity.type
_entity.pdbx_description
1 polymer ?
#
loop_
_entity_poly.entity_id
_entity_poly.type
_entity_poly.pdbx_seq_one_letter_code
_entity_poly.pdbx_strand_id
1 'polypeptide(L)'
;IKDREIYYGILMPFVYARFFGILGLLRKLLANIISIFRPMMLEVSENDIRVTAHKSCALAAQTFMIAMANEGYDTCPLEGLDSRRLKRTLKLPHDAEINMAIPCGIRDGNKGIWGERCRVPFEDVYRKL
;
A
#
# COMPACT_ATOMS: atom_id res chain seq x y z
N ILE A 1 -18.98 -15.02 9.21
CA ILE A 1 -18.68 -15.67 7.91
C ILE A 1 -19.45 -14.93 6.80
N LYS A 2 -20.77 -14.75 6.95
CA LYS A 2 -21.66 -14.12 5.94
C LYS A 2 -21.23 -12.68 5.56
N ASP A 3 -20.85 -11.87 6.53
CA ASP A 3 -20.38 -10.49 6.30
C ASP A 3 -19.06 -10.44 5.52
N ARG A 4 -18.16 -11.39 5.77
CA ARG A 4 -16.92 -11.53 5.03
C ARG A 4 -17.16 -11.88 3.56
N GLU A 5 -18.10 -12.78 3.29
CA GLU A 5 -18.44 -13.19 1.91
C GLU A 5 -19.07 -12.02 1.14
N ILE A 6 -19.95 -11.25 1.78
CA ILE A 6 -20.53 -10.03 1.18
C ILE A 6 -19.44 -8.99 0.93
N TYR A 7 -18.55 -8.77 1.91
CA TYR A 7 -17.47 -7.80 1.79
C TYR A 7 -16.52 -8.13 0.65
N TYR A 8 -15.93 -9.33 0.65
CA TYR A 8 -14.94 -9.72 -0.36
C TYR A 8 -15.55 -10.19 -1.68
N GLY A 9 -16.74 -10.77 -1.66
CA GLY A 9 -17.38 -11.32 -2.87
C GLY A 9 -18.17 -10.29 -3.67
N ILE A 10 -18.72 -9.27 -3.05
CA ILE A 10 -19.58 -8.28 -3.70
C ILE A 10 -19.03 -6.88 -3.58
N LEU A 11 -18.78 -6.42 -2.36
CA LEU A 11 -18.44 -5.02 -2.11
C LEU A 11 -17.06 -4.66 -2.67
N MET A 12 -16.05 -5.47 -2.38
CA MET A 12 -14.69 -5.20 -2.85
C MET A 12 -14.56 -5.26 -4.38
N PRO A 13 -15.06 -6.27 -5.10
CA PRO A 13 -15.07 -6.26 -6.56
C PRO A 13 -15.76 -5.03 -7.15
N PHE A 14 -16.89 -4.60 -6.57
CA PHE A 14 -17.61 -3.42 -7.02
C PHE A 14 -16.82 -2.12 -6.79
N VAL A 15 -16.22 -1.96 -5.61
CA VAL A 15 -15.42 -0.77 -5.26
C VAL A 15 -14.16 -0.69 -6.12
N TYR A 16 -13.49 -1.82 -6.37
CA TYR A 16 -12.24 -1.89 -7.16
C TYR A 16 -12.47 -2.13 -8.66
N ALA A 17 -13.74 -2.20 -9.12
CA ALA A 17 -14.05 -2.33 -10.54
C ALA A 17 -13.46 -1.17 -11.33
N ARG A 18 -12.72 -1.50 -12.40
CA ARG A 18 -12.13 -0.55 -13.35
C ARG A 18 -12.85 -0.70 -14.69
N PHE A 19 -13.26 0.40 -15.27
CA PHE A 19 -13.84 0.43 -16.61
C PHE A 19 -13.32 1.68 -17.34
N PHE A 20 -12.12 1.58 -17.91
CA PHE A 20 -11.46 2.64 -18.72
C PHE A 20 -11.46 4.05 -18.10
N GLY A 21 -11.43 4.17 -16.77
CA GLY A 21 -11.45 5.46 -16.06
C GLY A 21 -12.84 6.13 -15.96
N ILE A 22 -13.82 5.69 -16.73
CA ILE A 22 -15.16 6.30 -16.77
C ILE A 22 -15.88 6.13 -15.45
N LEU A 23 -15.78 4.94 -14.84
CA LEU A 23 -16.43 4.63 -13.58
C LEU A 23 -15.87 5.49 -12.44
N GLY A 24 -14.57 5.71 -12.43
CA GLY A 24 -13.89 6.58 -11.44
C GLY A 24 -14.32 8.05 -11.59
N LEU A 25 -14.48 8.52 -12.82
CA LEU A 25 -14.98 9.87 -13.10
C LEU A 25 -16.42 10.07 -12.63
N LEU A 26 -17.30 9.10 -12.91
CA LEU A 26 -18.70 9.12 -12.44
C LEU A 26 -18.79 9.10 -10.92
N ARG A 27 -18.02 8.25 -10.25
CA ARG A 27 -17.95 8.21 -8.79
C ARG A 27 -17.51 9.55 -8.21
N LYS A 28 -16.47 10.17 -8.78
CA LYS A 28 -15.97 11.46 -8.35
C LYS A 28 -16.99 12.57 -8.54
N LEU A 29 -17.69 12.59 -9.66
CA LEU A 29 -18.77 13.55 -9.93
C LEU A 29 -19.90 13.41 -8.92
N LEU A 30 -20.39 12.19 -8.68
CA LEU A 30 -21.43 11.92 -7.70
C LEU A 30 -21.00 12.27 -6.28
N ALA A 31 -19.76 11.94 -5.89
CA ALA A 31 -19.21 12.28 -4.58
C ALA A 31 -19.16 13.80 -4.38
N ASN A 32 -18.72 14.57 -5.37
CA ASN A 32 -18.72 16.03 -5.31
C ASN A 32 -20.13 16.62 -5.16
N ILE A 33 -21.11 16.11 -5.90
CA ILE A 33 -22.50 16.57 -5.78
C ILE A 33 -23.05 16.27 -4.40
N ILE A 34 -22.85 15.07 -3.89
CA ILE A 34 -23.34 14.67 -2.56
C ILE A 34 -22.63 15.45 -1.45
N SER A 35 -21.34 15.77 -1.61
CA SER A 35 -20.54 16.52 -0.63
C SER A 35 -21.05 17.93 -0.36
N ILE A 36 -21.82 18.51 -1.28
CA ILE A 36 -22.47 19.81 -1.09
C ILE A 36 -23.51 19.76 0.04
N PHE A 37 -24.16 18.61 0.18
CA PHE A 37 -25.27 18.42 1.14
C PHE A 37 -24.87 17.71 2.43
N ARG A 38 -23.79 16.91 2.39
CA ARG A 38 -23.28 16.18 3.56
C ARG A 38 -21.79 15.85 3.44
N PRO A 39 -21.05 15.74 4.55
CA PRO A 39 -19.68 15.25 4.53
C PRO A 39 -19.57 13.89 3.84
N MET A 40 -18.69 13.80 2.86
CA MET A 40 -18.46 12.57 2.09
C MET A 40 -16.98 12.46 1.69
N MET A 41 -16.49 11.23 1.57
CA MET A 41 -15.17 10.95 1.04
C MET A 41 -15.11 11.31 -0.46
N LEU A 42 -14.13 12.12 -0.85
CA LEU A 42 -13.95 12.58 -2.24
C LEU A 42 -12.87 11.78 -3.00
N GLU A 43 -12.08 10.99 -2.30
CA GLU A 43 -11.02 10.14 -2.85
C GLU A 43 -11.62 8.82 -3.38
N VAL A 44 -12.38 8.89 -4.45
CA VAL A 44 -13.13 7.76 -5.02
C VAL A 44 -12.78 7.48 -6.49
N SER A 45 -11.81 8.20 -7.05
CA SER A 45 -11.32 7.92 -8.40
C SER A 45 -10.55 6.60 -8.45
N GLU A 46 -10.35 6.04 -9.64
CA GLU A 46 -9.56 4.80 -9.80
C GLU A 46 -8.12 4.97 -9.28
N ASN A 47 -7.54 6.15 -9.45
CA ASN A 47 -6.21 6.44 -8.95
C ASN A 47 -6.18 6.52 -7.40
N ASP A 48 -7.20 7.12 -6.78
CA ASP A 48 -7.30 7.20 -5.33
C ASP A 48 -7.45 5.79 -4.72
N ILE A 49 -8.25 4.94 -5.35
CA ILE A 49 -8.42 3.53 -4.95
C ILE A 49 -7.10 2.77 -5.08
N ARG A 50 -6.35 2.99 -6.16
CA ARG A 50 -5.02 2.41 -6.35
C ARG A 50 -4.06 2.83 -5.23
N VAL A 51 -4.02 4.13 -4.91
CA VAL A 51 -3.21 4.66 -3.79
C VAL A 51 -3.62 4.02 -2.47
N THR A 52 -4.92 3.85 -2.21
CA THR A 52 -5.44 3.19 -1.01
C THR A 52 -4.99 1.72 -0.92
N ALA A 53 -5.01 1.00 -2.04
CA ALA A 53 -4.51 -0.37 -2.09
C ALA A 53 -3.01 -0.46 -1.76
N HIS A 54 -2.20 0.45 -2.31
CA HIS A 54 -0.78 0.54 -2.00
C HIS A 54 -0.52 0.87 -0.52
N LYS A 55 -1.30 1.80 0.07
CA LYS A 55 -1.20 2.10 1.50
C LYS A 55 -1.52 0.88 2.38
N SER A 56 -2.58 0.14 2.05
CA SER A 56 -2.96 -1.08 2.78
C SER A 56 -1.88 -2.16 2.68
N CYS A 57 -1.28 -2.32 1.50
CA CYS A 57 -0.17 -3.23 1.29
C CYS A 57 1.07 -2.82 2.11
N ALA A 58 1.39 -1.52 2.15
CA ALA A 58 2.49 -0.99 2.94
C ALA A 58 2.29 -1.18 4.45
N LEU A 59 1.06 -1.08 4.97
CA LEU A 59 0.73 -1.39 6.36
C LEU A 59 0.99 -2.87 6.70
N ALA A 60 0.61 -3.78 5.80
CA ALA A 60 0.90 -5.20 5.95
C ALA A 60 2.42 -5.47 5.91
N ALA A 61 3.14 -4.80 5.00
CA ALA A 61 4.59 -4.87 4.90
C ALA A 61 5.28 -4.39 6.20
N GLN A 62 4.82 -3.27 6.77
CA GLN A 62 5.33 -2.76 8.04
C GLN A 62 5.09 -3.75 9.19
N THR A 63 3.90 -4.34 9.25
CA THR A 63 3.59 -5.36 10.26
C THR A 63 4.50 -6.58 10.12
N PHE A 64 4.75 -7.03 8.89
CA PHE A 64 5.70 -8.10 8.62
C PHE A 64 7.11 -7.76 9.11
N MET A 65 7.62 -6.56 8.80
CA MET A 65 8.96 -6.14 9.23
C MET A 65 9.08 -6.10 10.77
N ILE A 66 8.05 -5.62 11.47
CA ILE A 66 8.03 -5.62 12.94
C ILE A 66 8.02 -7.04 13.48
N ALA A 67 7.19 -7.93 12.92
CA ALA A 67 7.13 -9.32 13.35
C ALA A 67 8.48 -10.03 13.13
N MET A 68 9.12 -9.82 11.99
CA MET A 68 10.45 -10.40 11.72
C MET A 68 11.52 -9.86 12.66
N ALA A 69 11.49 -8.57 12.99
CA ALA A 69 12.40 -8.00 13.96
C ALA A 69 12.21 -8.62 15.36
N ASN A 70 10.98 -8.93 15.74
CA ASN A 70 10.70 -9.64 17.02
C ASN A 70 11.25 -11.07 17.04
N GLU A 71 11.29 -11.73 15.87
CA GLU A 71 11.88 -13.07 15.70
C GLU A 71 13.40 -13.04 15.49
N GLY A 72 14.05 -11.86 15.58
CA GLY A 72 15.49 -11.71 15.43
C GLY A 72 16.00 -11.64 14.00
N TYR A 73 15.13 -11.42 13.03
CA TYR A 73 15.50 -11.22 11.63
C TYR A 73 15.60 -9.74 11.28
N ASP A 74 16.50 -9.43 10.35
CA ASP A 74 16.59 -8.13 9.70
C ASP A 74 15.79 -8.12 8.41
N THR A 75 15.21 -6.97 8.08
CA THR A 75 14.45 -6.75 6.85
C THR A 75 14.86 -5.45 6.18
N CYS A 76 14.73 -5.37 4.86
CA CYS A 76 15.02 -4.15 4.10
C CYS A 76 13.92 -3.91 3.06
N PRO A 77 13.06 -2.88 3.21
CA PRO A 77 12.06 -2.56 2.20
C PRO A 77 12.72 -1.92 0.97
N LEU A 78 12.46 -2.47 -0.21
CA LEU A 78 12.96 -2.04 -1.50
C LEU A 78 11.79 -1.62 -2.38
N GLU A 79 11.72 -0.32 -2.72
CA GLU A 79 10.73 0.25 -3.66
C GLU A 79 11.33 0.49 -5.04
N GLY A 80 12.64 0.78 -5.11
CA GLY A 80 13.40 1.04 -6.33
C GLY A 80 13.75 -0.24 -7.08
N LEU A 81 12.77 -0.95 -7.64
CA LEU A 81 12.95 -2.24 -8.32
C LEU A 81 12.39 -2.22 -9.76
N ASP A 82 12.94 -3.07 -10.63
CA ASP A 82 12.39 -3.32 -11.97
C ASP A 82 11.13 -4.20 -11.87
N SER A 83 9.98 -3.54 -11.69
CA SER A 83 8.68 -4.20 -11.58
C SER A 83 8.35 -5.10 -12.78
N ARG A 84 8.78 -4.72 -14.00
CA ARG A 84 8.52 -5.48 -15.21
C ARG A 84 9.27 -6.80 -15.21
N ARG A 85 10.56 -6.79 -14.84
CA ARG A 85 11.39 -7.98 -14.73
C ARG A 85 10.90 -8.87 -13.60
N LEU A 86 10.61 -8.28 -12.44
CA LEU A 86 10.13 -9.01 -11.27
C LEU A 86 8.79 -9.71 -11.53
N LYS A 87 7.83 -9.04 -12.16
CA LYS A 87 6.56 -9.66 -12.57
C LYS A 87 6.76 -10.87 -13.48
N ARG A 88 7.68 -10.79 -14.44
CA ARG A 88 8.00 -11.91 -15.33
C ARG A 88 8.62 -13.08 -14.56
N THR A 89 9.58 -12.80 -13.69
CA THR A 89 10.26 -13.83 -12.88
C THR A 89 9.29 -14.55 -11.95
N LEU A 90 8.39 -13.81 -11.31
CA LEU A 90 7.38 -14.35 -10.39
C LEU A 90 6.12 -14.84 -11.09
N LYS A 91 6.05 -14.75 -12.42
CA LYS A 91 4.88 -15.13 -13.24
C LYS A 91 3.58 -14.47 -12.77
N LEU A 92 3.65 -13.21 -12.35
CA LEU A 92 2.49 -12.46 -11.91
C LEU A 92 1.64 -12.02 -13.09
N PRO A 93 0.31 -11.85 -12.90
CA PRO A 93 -0.58 -11.30 -13.90
C PRO A 93 -0.12 -9.92 -14.40
N HIS A 94 -0.51 -9.56 -15.62
CA HIS A 94 -0.09 -8.29 -16.24
C HIS A 94 -0.57 -7.06 -15.45
N ASP A 95 -1.75 -7.14 -14.88
CA ASP A 95 -2.41 -6.11 -14.09
C ASP A 95 -1.96 -6.06 -12.62
N ALA A 96 -1.17 -7.04 -12.16
CA ALA A 96 -0.60 -7.01 -10.81
C ALA A 96 0.35 -5.81 -10.67
N GLU A 97 0.25 -5.12 -9.54
CA GLU A 97 1.17 -4.05 -9.16
C GLU A 97 2.03 -4.51 -7.98
N ILE A 98 3.33 -4.22 -8.04
CA ILE A 98 4.26 -4.53 -6.97
C ILE A 98 4.41 -3.28 -6.12
N ASN A 99 4.10 -3.39 -4.84
CA ASN A 99 4.28 -2.30 -3.89
C ASN A 99 5.76 -2.17 -3.50
N MET A 100 6.34 -3.22 -2.96
CA MET A 100 7.75 -3.30 -2.57
C MET A 100 8.23 -4.75 -2.53
N ALA A 101 9.54 -4.95 -2.47
CA ALA A 101 10.15 -6.23 -2.11
C ALA A 101 10.82 -6.09 -0.73
N ILE A 102 10.67 -7.11 0.11
CA ILE A 102 11.25 -7.09 1.45
C ILE A 102 12.09 -8.35 1.64
N PRO A 103 13.39 -8.30 1.31
CA PRO A 103 14.30 -9.35 1.72
C PRO A 103 14.35 -9.43 3.24
N CYS A 104 14.38 -10.66 3.73
CA CYS A 104 14.43 -10.99 5.15
C CYS A 104 15.54 -12.01 5.39
N GLY A 105 16.34 -11.82 6.43
CA GLY A 105 17.43 -12.70 6.75
C GLY A 105 18.17 -12.34 8.02
N ILE A 106 19.21 -13.08 8.34
CA ILE A 106 20.10 -12.79 9.47
C ILE A 106 21.25 -11.91 8.96
N ARG A 107 21.51 -10.83 9.68
CA ARG A 107 22.57 -9.88 9.35
C ARG A 107 23.96 -10.53 9.45
N ASP A 108 24.79 -10.32 8.44
CA ASP A 108 26.21 -10.70 8.43
C ASP A 108 27.06 -9.54 8.98
N GLY A 109 27.06 -9.36 10.29
CA GLY A 109 27.75 -8.26 10.97
C GLY A 109 27.32 -6.88 10.44
N ASN A 110 28.28 -6.03 10.11
CA ASN A 110 28.06 -4.69 9.53
C ASN A 110 28.27 -4.65 8.00
N LYS A 111 28.36 -5.78 7.34
CA LYS A 111 28.55 -5.86 5.91
C LYS A 111 27.37 -5.25 5.14
N GLY A 112 27.65 -4.28 4.27
CA GLY A 112 26.61 -3.55 3.53
C GLY A 112 25.96 -2.38 4.28
N ILE A 113 26.44 -2.04 5.48
CA ILE A 113 26.02 -0.84 6.22
C ILE A 113 27.07 0.25 6.01
N TRP A 114 26.65 1.38 5.41
CA TRP A 114 27.56 2.43 4.94
C TRP A 114 27.55 3.69 5.81
N GLY A 115 26.98 3.65 6.99
CA GLY A 115 26.94 4.79 7.88
C GLY A 115 26.16 4.56 9.14
N GLU A 116 26.12 5.55 9.99
CA GLU A 116 25.33 5.55 11.20
C GLU A 116 23.84 5.68 10.91
N ARG A 117 23.03 5.13 11.82
CA ARG A 117 21.57 5.21 11.72
C ARG A 117 21.10 6.64 11.96
N CYS A 118 20.73 7.34 10.90
CA CYS A 118 20.14 8.67 10.99
C CYS A 118 18.67 8.58 11.46
N ARG A 119 18.27 9.49 12.35
CA ARG A 119 16.89 9.73 12.75
C ARG A 119 16.66 11.24 12.79
N VAL A 120 15.53 11.65 12.22
CA VAL A 120 15.07 13.03 12.36
C VAL A 120 14.73 13.26 13.83
N PRO A 121 15.13 14.42 14.44
CA PRO A 121 14.74 14.77 15.81
C PRO A 121 13.22 14.75 15.99
N PHE A 122 12.79 14.33 17.19
CA PHE A 122 11.36 14.16 17.47
C PHE A 122 10.58 15.48 17.32
N GLU A 123 11.15 16.59 17.70
CA GLU A 123 10.59 17.95 17.62
C GLU A 123 10.36 18.43 16.19
N ASP A 124 11.08 17.89 15.23
CA ASP A 124 10.92 18.21 13.81
C ASP A 124 9.76 17.45 13.15
N VAL A 125 9.38 16.30 13.72
CA VAL A 125 8.34 15.42 13.16
C VAL A 125 7.04 15.44 13.97
N TYR A 126 7.05 15.96 15.18
CA TYR A 126 5.89 15.99 16.07
C TYR A 126 5.56 17.41 16.53
N ARG A 127 4.31 17.82 16.34
CA ARG A 127 3.75 19.04 16.94
C ARG A 127 2.52 18.69 17.76
N LYS A 128 2.53 19.12 19.01
CA LYS A 128 1.32 19.10 19.83
C LYS A 128 0.45 20.31 19.42
N LEU A 129 -0.80 20.03 19.00
CA LEU A 129 -1.81 21.05 18.69
C LEU A 129 -2.50 21.52 19.97
#